data_abc2fb19f6ce628c9c19b7387815e443
#
_entry.id   abc2fb19f6ce628c9c19b7387815e443
#
_cell.length_a   1.000
_cell.length_b   1.000
_cell.length_c   1.000
_cell.angle_alpha   90.00
_cell.angle_beta   90.00
_cell.angle_gamma   90.00
#
_symmetry.space_group_name_H-M   'P 1'
#
loop_
_entity.id
_entity.type
_entity.pdbx_description
1 polymer ?
#
loop_
_entity_poly.entity_id
_entity_poly.type
_entity_poly.pdbx_seq_one_letter_code
_entity_poly.pdbx_strand_id
1 'polypeptide(L)'
;MSQNREQLMEELSTNVFAMFRTLRNDIGKIFGGYIPWNEFIVLRILNRANKEMVSRVANELNVSNSHITAVTEKLINKGFVTRSRSTSDRRVVYLEITEQGKDLVAKMEGAKKQYLQERFSALSEDEMNIMISISKKLI
;
A
#
# COMPACT_ATOMS: atom_id res chain seq x y z
N MET A 1 -0.17 -30.53 22.04
CA MET A 1 0.25 -30.76 20.64
C MET A 1 1.29 -31.86 20.58
N SER A 2 1.32 -32.64 19.49
CA SER A 2 2.40 -33.58 19.27
C SER A 2 3.69 -32.82 18.93
N GLN A 3 4.84 -33.43 19.26
CA GLN A 3 6.16 -32.87 18.95
C GLN A 3 6.31 -32.54 17.45
N ASN A 4 5.74 -33.38 16.59
CA ASN A 4 5.73 -33.13 15.13
C ASN A 4 4.98 -31.85 14.76
N ARG A 5 3.81 -31.61 15.36
CA ARG A 5 3.03 -30.42 15.08
C ARG A 5 3.74 -29.15 15.53
N GLU A 6 4.42 -29.20 16.63
CA GLU A 6 5.20 -28.07 17.16
C GLU A 6 6.37 -27.70 16.24
N GLN A 7 7.10 -28.71 15.76
CA GLN A 7 8.20 -28.51 14.82
C GLN A 7 7.71 -27.94 13.49
N LEU A 8 6.59 -28.45 12.97
CA LEU A 8 5.96 -27.95 11.73
C LEU A 8 5.52 -26.49 11.90
N MET A 9 4.98 -26.15 13.05
CA MET A 9 4.55 -24.77 13.34
C MET A 9 5.75 -23.82 13.38
N GLU A 10 6.86 -24.20 13.96
CA GLU A 10 8.09 -23.40 13.99
C GLU A 10 8.64 -23.18 12.59
N GLU A 11 8.75 -24.25 11.81
CA GLU A 11 9.23 -24.18 10.43
C GLU A 11 8.32 -23.29 9.58
N LEU A 12 7.00 -23.51 9.66
CA LEU A 12 6.01 -22.72 8.94
C LEU A 12 6.11 -21.24 9.32
N SER A 13 6.20 -20.92 10.61
CA SER A 13 6.33 -19.55 11.08
C SER A 13 7.58 -18.88 10.52
N THR A 14 8.71 -19.56 10.57
CA THR A 14 9.98 -19.06 10.05
C THR A 14 9.86 -18.74 8.57
N ASN A 15 9.28 -19.65 7.78
CA ASN A 15 9.14 -19.49 6.34
C ASN A 15 8.14 -18.38 5.97
N VAL A 16 7.01 -18.31 6.67
CA VAL A 16 6.00 -17.28 6.43
C VAL A 16 6.56 -15.89 6.70
N PHE A 17 7.24 -15.70 7.83
CA PHE A 17 7.84 -14.41 8.16
C PHE A 17 9.00 -14.05 7.22
N ALA A 18 9.80 -15.02 6.81
CA ALA A 18 10.87 -14.80 5.84
C ALA A 18 10.30 -14.37 4.48
N MET A 19 9.25 -15.04 4.01
CA MET A 19 8.55 -14.70 2.77
C MET A 19 7.97 -13.29 2.82
N PHE A 20 7.26 -12.98 3.89
CA PHE A 20 6.66 -11.66 4.10
C PHE A 20 7.72 -10.56 4.09
N ARG A 21 8.82 -10.76 4.81
CA ARG A 21 9.93 -9.81 4.87
C ARG A 21 10.57 -9.58 3.51
N THR A 22 10.78 -10.66 2.74
CA THR A 22 11.35 -10.58 1.39
C THR A 22 10.47 -9.77 0.46
N LEU A 23 9.18 -10.09 0.40
CA LEU A 23 8.22 -9.38 -0.44
C LEU A 23 8.13 -7.91 -0.07
N ARG A 24 8.05 -7.62 1.21
CA ARG A 24 7.97 -6.25 1.74
C ARG A 24 9.20 -5.43 1.37
N ASN A 25 10.39 -6.00 1.55
CA ASN A 25 11.64 -5.31 1.25
C ASN A 25 11.80 -5.05 -0.26
N ASP A 26 11.47 -6.04 -1.08
CA ASP A 26 11.60 -5.93 -2.53
C ASP A 26 10.61 -4.89 -3.10
N ILE A 27 9.36 -4.94 -2.66
CA ILE A 27 8.33 -3.97 -3.07
C ILE A 27 8.71 -2.57 -2.58
N GLY A 28 9.21 -2.45 -1.36
CA GLY A 28 9.69 -1.18 -0.80
C GLY A 28 10.80 -0.56 -1.63
N LYS A 29 11.73 -1.35 -2.12
CA LYS A 29 12.81 -0.88 -3.01
C LYS A 29 12.26 -0.42 -4.37
N ILE A 30 11.32 -1.16 -4.94
CA ILE A 30 10.66 -0.80 -6.20
C ILE A 30 9.94 0.55 -6.04
N PHE A 31 9.14 0.71 -4.99
CA PHE A 31 8.37 1.93 -4.75
C PHE A 31 9.27 3.11 -4.39
N GLY A 32 10.36 2.89 -3.65
CA GLY A 32 11.34 3.92 -3.30
C GLY A 32 12.03 4.56 -4.50
N GLY A 33 12.04 3.90 -5.66
CA GLY A 33 12.50 4.49 -6.91
C GLY A 33 11.59 5.57 -7.47
N TYR A 34 10.36 5.70 -6.96
CA TYR A 34 9.36 6.68 -7.38
C TYR A 34 9.14 7.74 -6.30
N ILE A 35 8.47 7.36 -5.20
CA ILE A 35 8.19 8.24 -4.05
C ILE A 35 8.29 7.42 -2.75
N PRO A 36 8.49 8.10 -1.59
CA PRO A 36 8.49 7.42 -0.29
C PRO A 36 7.15 6.71 -0.01
N TRP A 37 7.22 5.65 0.77
CA TRP A 37 6.05 4.84 1.12
C TRP A 37 4.93 5.65 1.77
N ASN A 38 5.26 6.56 2.69
CA ASN A 38 4.25 7.38 3.38
C ASN A 38 3.49 8.31 2.41
N GLU A 39 4.13 8.73 1.33
CA GLU A 39 3.48 9.50 0.26
C GLU A 39 2.61 8.60 -0.62
N PHE A 40 3.11 7.42 -0.95
CA PHE A 40 2.38 6.46 -1.78
C PHE A 40 1.06 6.03 -1.16
N ILE A 41 1.02 5.71 0.14
CA ILE A 41 -0.22 5.27 0.79
C ILE A 41 -1.30 6.35 0.78
N VAL A 42 -0.93 7.61 0.93
CA VAL A 42 -1.85 8.74 0.80
C VAL A 42 -2.34 8.87 -0.64
N LEU A 43 -1.42 8.82 -1.59
CA LEU A 43 -1.74 8.96 -3.01
C LEU A 43 -2.66 7.82 -3.48
N ARG A 44 -2.45 6.60 -2.99
CA ARG A 44 -3.29 5.44 -3.30
C ARG A 44 -4.73 5.63 -2.79
N ILE A 45 -4.90 6.17 -1.59
CA ILE A 45 -6.23 6.48 -1.05
C ILE A 45 -6.93 7.50 -1.94
N LEU A 46 -6.23 8.57 -2.33
CA LEU A 46 -6.79 9.61 -3.20
C LEU A 46 -7.08 9.08 -4.61
N ASN A 47 -6.31 8.12 -5.09
CA ASN A 47 -6.56 7.51 -6.39
C ASN A 47 -7.88 6.72 -6.41
N ARG A 48 -8.25 6.07 -5.31
CA ARG A 48 -9.53 5.36 -5.19
C ARG A 48 -10.71 6.30 -5.06
N ALA A 49 -10.55 7.36 -4.27
CA ALA A 49 -11.63 8.30 -3.95
C ALA A 49 -11.70 9.47 -4.93
N ASN A 50 -10.64 9.73 -5.68
CA ASN A 50 -10.40 10.91 -6.53
C ASN A 50 -10.24 12.20 -5.72
N LYS A 51 -11.14 12.49 -4.80
CA LYS A 51 -11.15 13.65 -3.91
C LYS A 51 -11.59 13.21 -2.52
N GLU A 52 -10.88 13.65 -1.49
CA GLU A 52 -11.19 13.27 -0.11
C GLU A 52 -10.78 14.36 0.88
N MET A 53 -11.45 14.39 2.02
CA MET A 53 -11.09 15.30 3.12
C MET A 53 -9.80 14.85 3.82
N VAL A 54 -8.98 15.82 4.23
CA VAL A 54 -7.77 15.56 5.02
C VAL A 54 -8.08 14.70 6.25
N SER A 55 -9.15 15.03 6.98
CA SER A 55 -9.54 14.30 8.19
C SER A 55 -9.88 12.83 7.93
N ARG A 56 -10.49 12.53 6.78
CA ARG A 56 -10.83 11.15 6.42
C ARG A 56 -9.60 10.34 6.06
N VAL A 57 -8.65 10.93 5.33
CA VAL A 57 -7.37 10.27 5.02
C VAL A 57 -6.61 9.99 6.32
N ALA A 58 -6.56 10.96 7.22
CA ALA A 58 -5.91 10.81 8.52
C ALA A 58 -6.54 9.69 9.35
N ASN A 59 -7.86 9.62 9.40
CA ASN A 59 -8.59 8.57 10.13
C ASN A 59 -8.33 7.18 9.52
N GLU A 60 -8.36 7.05 8.21
CA GLU A 60 -8.11 5.78 7.53
C GLU A 60 -6.70 5.24 7.81
N LEU A 61 -5.71 6.13 7.90
CA LEU A 61 -4.33 5.76 8.19
C LEU A 61 -3.99 5.77 9.68
N ASN A 62 -4.95 6.16 10.54
CA ASN A 62 -4.77 6.25 11.99
C ASN A 62 -3.58 7.16 12.36
N VAL A 63 -3.53 8.33 11.76
CA VAL A 63 -2.53 9.36 12.00
C VAL A 63 -3.20 10.73 12.22
N SER A 64 -2.43 11.73 12.63
CA SER A 64 -2.96 13.08 12.84
C SER A 64 -3.21 13.82 11.52
N ASN A 65 -4.10 14.81 11.55
CA ASN A 65 -4.31 15.72 10.42
C ASN A 65 -3.02 16.47 10.04
N SER A 66 -2.22 16.85 11.05
CA SER A 66 -0.93 17.50 10.83
C SER A 66 0.04 16.63 10.03
N HIS A 67 0.06 15.34 10.33
CA HIS A 67 0.88 14.37 9.60
C HIS A 67 0.47 14.30 8.12
N ILE A 68 -0.83 14.19 7.87
CA ILE A 68 -1.36 14.15 6.49
C ILE A 68 -1.07 15.47 5.76
N THR A 69 -1.22 16.61 6.43
CA THR A 69 -0.89 17.91 5.84
C THR A 69 0.58 17.97 5.43
N ALA A 70 1.48 17.52 6.29
CA ALA A 70 2.92 17.50 5.99
C ALA A 70 3.27 16.58 4.81
N VAL A 71 2.68 15.40 4.74
CA VAL A 71 2.89 14.44 3.64
C VAL A 71 2.33 15.00 2.33
N THR A 72 1.14 15.58 2.36
CA THR A 72 0.48 16.12 1.17
C THR A 72 1.16 17.37 0.63
N GLU A 73 1.81 18.18 1.46
CA GLU A 73 2.64 19.30 0.98
C GLU A 73 3.72 18.80 0.01
N LYS A 74 4.36 17.68 0.33
CA LYS A 74 5.36 17.08 -0.55
C LYS A 74 4.75 16.60 -1.86
N LEU A 75 3.57 15.99 -1.81
CA LEU A 75 2.84 15.53 -2.99
C LEU A 75 2.37 16.69 -3.87
N ILE A 76 1.93 17.78 -3.25
CA ILE A 76 1.53 19.02 -3.96
C ILE A 76 2.74 19.61 -4.68
N ASN A 77 3.87 19.71 -3.99
CA ASN A 77 5.11 20.26 -4.57
C ASN A 77 5.61 19.43 -5.76
N LYS A 78 5.32 18.14 -5.77
CA LYS A 78 5.67 17.23 -6.88
C LYS A 78 4.63 17.22 -8.00
N GLY A 79 3.49 17.89 -7.81
CA GLY A 79 2.43 17.97 -8.81
C GLY A 79 1.46 16.80 -8.86
N PHE A 80 1.43 15.96 -7.83
CA PHE A 80 0.58 14.77 -7.78
C PHE A 80 -0.76 14.99 -7.10
N VAL A 81 -0.89 16.04 -6.30
CA VAL A 81 -2.09 16.36 -5.51
C VAL A 81 -2.33 17.86 -5.54
N THR A 82 -3.60 18.24 -5.50
CA THR A 82 -4.03 19.63 -5.26
C THR A 82 -4.84 19.70 -3.98
N ARG A 83 -4.89 20.87 -3.38
CA ARG A 83 -5.61 21.14 -2.15
C ARG A 83 -6.60 22.28 -2.36
N SER A 84 -7.81 22.14 -1.82
CA SER A 84 -8.82 23.17 -1.84
C SER A 84 -9.58 23.20 -0.51
N ARG A 85 -10.08 24.38 -0.14
CA ARG A 85 -10.98 24.52 1.00
C ARG A 85 -12.42 24.45 0.54
N SER A 86 -13.27 23.90 1.42
CA SER A 86 -14.71 23.95 1.20
C SER A 86 -15.19 25.41 1.18
N THR A 87 -16.08 25.75 0.26
CA THR A 87 -16.72 27.08 0.20
C THR A 87 -17.79 27.25 1.29
N SER A 88 -18.37 26.16 1.77
CA SER A 88 -19.40 26.16 2.80
C SER A 88 -18.86 26.07 4.22
N ASP A 89 -17.68 25.47 4.43
CA ASP A 89 -17.02 25.37 5.72
C ASP A 89 -15.50 25.41 5.54
N ARG A 90 -14.87 26.55 5.89
CA ARG A 90 -13.43 26.78 5.74
C ARG A 90 -12.55 25.87 6.59
N ARG A 91 -13.12 25.18 7.59
CA ARG A 91 -12.38 24.20 8.40
C ARG A 91 -12.15 22.90 7.63
N VAL A 92 -12.90 22.67 6.55
CA VAL A 92 -12.82 21.46 5.74
C VAL A 92 -11.85 21.70 4.59
N VAL A 93 -10.82 20.86 4.52
CA VAL A 93 -9.82 20.87 3.45
C VAL A 93 -9.93 19.58 2.66
N TYR A 94 -10.02 19.72 1.34
CA TYR A 94 -10.05 18.60 0.39
C TYR A 94 -8.72 18.43 -0.29
N LEU A 95 -8.37 17.17 -0.55
CA LEU A 95 -7.25 16.76 -1.36
C LEU A 95 -7.77 16.06 -2.60
N GLU A 96 -7.19 16.36 -3.74
CA GLU A 96 -7.58 15.75 -5.02
C GLU A 96 -6.35 15.29 -5.78
N ILE A 97 -6.39 14.07 -6.31
CA ILE A 97 -5.30 13.53 -7.12
C ILE A 97 -5.32 14.17 -8.50
N THR A 98 -4.12 14.51 -9.01
CA THR A 98 -3.96 15.03 -10.39
C THR A 98 -3.82 13.87 -11.38
N GLU A 99 -3.90 14.18 -12.68
CA GLU A 99 -3.62 13.18 -13.72
C GLU A 99 -2.21 12.62 -13.59
N GLN A 100 -1.22 13.46 -13.26
CA GLN A 100 0.14 13.00 -12.99
C GLN A 100 0.20 12.05 -11.80
N GLY A 101 -0.58 12.33 -10.77
CA GLY A 101 -0.67 11.45 -9.59
C GLY A 101 -1.27 10.09 -9.95
N LYS A 102 -2.34 10.07 -10.75
CA LYS A 102 -2.96 8.83 -11.25
C LYS A 102 -1.97 8.00 -12.08
N ASP A 103 -1.24 8.66 -12.97
CA ASP A 103 -0.23 8.00 -13.80
C ASP A 103 0.89 7.39 -12.95
N LEU A 104 1.32 8.09 -11.91
CA LEU A 104 2.34 7.57 -10.99
C LEU A 104 1.85 6.32 -10.27
N VAL A 105 0.63 6.34 -9.72
CA VAL A 105 0.05 5.18 -9.04
C VAL A 105 -0.04 3.99 -9.99
N ALA A 106 -0.47 4.22 -11.23
CA ALA A 106 -0.55 3.17 -12.25
C ALA A 106 0.82 2.55 -12.55
N LYS A 107 1.87 3.38 -12.66
CA LYS A 107 3.24 2.90 -12.86
C LYS A 107 3.75 2.08 -11.69
N MET A 108 3.53 2.54 -10.47
CA MET A 108 3.96 1.83 -9.27
C MET A 108 3.22 0.50 -9.09
N GLU A 109 1.90 0.49 -9.29
CA GLU A 109 1.11 -0.73 -9.24
C GLU A 109 1.51 -1.72 -10.35
N GLY A 110 1.82 -1.21 -11.54
CA GLY A 110 2.34 -2.02 -12.65
C GLY A 110 3.69 -2.66 -12.32
N ALA A 111 4.60 -1.92 -11.73
CA ALA A 111 5.90 -2.42 -11.30
C ALA A 111 5.77 -3.49 -10.21
N LYS A 112 4.87 -3.28 -9.25
CA LYS A 112 4.54 -4.28 -8.22
C LYS A 112 3.98 -5.56 -8.85
N LYS A 113 3.04 -5.41 -9.77
CA LYS A 113 2.42 -6.55 -10.46
C LYS A 113 3.47 -7.36 -11.22
N GLN A 114 4.35 -6.70 -11.96
CA GLN A 114 5.43 -7.38 -12.69
C GLN A 114 6.35 -8.14 -11.74
N TYR A 115 6.74 -7.52 -10.65
CA TYR A 115 7.55 -8.17 -9.62
C TYR A 115 6.87 -9.43 -9.06
N LEU A 116 5.58 -9.35 -8.73
CA LEU A 116 4.83 -10.49 -8.19
C LEU A 116 4.66 -11.60 -9.22
N GLN A 117 4.45 -11.27 -10.50
CA GLN A 117 4.42 -12.26 -11.58
C GLN A 117 5.74 -13.04 -11.66
N GLU A 118 6.87 -12.35 -11.59
CA GLU A 118 8.18 -12.98 -11.62
C GLU A 118 8.42 -13.82 -10.36
N ARG A 119 8.07 -13.27 -9.19
CA ARG A 119 8.28 -13.95 -7.90
C ARG A 119 7.46 -15.22 -7.78
N PHE A 120 6.22 -15.19 -8.25
CA PHE A 120 5.31 -16.33 -8.18
C PHE A 120 5.38 -17.26 -9.41
N SER A 121 6.26 -16.98 -10.36
CA SER A 121 6.41 -17.80 -11.57
C SER A 121 6.83 -19.24 -11.28
N ALA A 122 7.44 -19.49 -10.13
CA ALA A 122 7.81 -20.84 -9.68
C ALA A 122 6.62 -21.67 -9.21
N LEU A 123 5.46 -21.04 -9.00
CA LEU A 123 4.25 -21.72 -8.50
C LEU A 123 3.32 -22.09 -9.65
N SER A 124 2.79 -23.31 -9.59
CA SER A 124 1.70 -23.73 -10.48
C SER A 124 0.38 -23.06 -10.05
N GLU A 125 -0.61 -23.09 -10.93
CA GLU A 125 -1.97 -22.62 -10.60
C GLU A 125 -2.57 -23.37 -9.42
N ASP A 126 -2.34 -24.70 -9.36
CA ASP A 126 -2.80 -25.54 -8.24
C ASP A 126 -2.16 -25.11 -6.93
N GLU A 127 -0.86 -24.84 -6.94
CA GLU A 127 -0.14 -24.35 -5.75
C GLU A 127 -0.64 -22.98 -5.32
N MET A 128 -0.90 -22.07 -6.25
CA MET A 128 -1.49 -20.76 -5.94
C MET A 128 -2.87 -20.91 -5.30
N ASN A 129 -3.71 -21.79 -5.84
CA ASN A 129 -5.05 -22.07 -5.29
C ASN A 129 -4.97 -22.62 -3.87
N ILE A 130 -4.02 -23.51 -3.60
CA ILE A 130 -3.78 -24.05 -2.26
C ILE A 130 -3.38 -22.94 -1.29
N MET A 131 -2.43 -22.10 -1.68
CA MET A 131 -1.99 -20.97 -0.84
C MET A 131 -3.13 -19.98 -0.56
N ILE A 132 -3.95 -19.67 -1.56
CA ILE A 132 -5.13 -18.82 -1.40
C ILE A 132 -6.10 -19.41 -0.38
N SER A 133 -6.41 -20.71 -0.52
CA SER A 133 -7.32 -21.40 0.39
C SER A 133 -6.81 -21.41 1.83
N ILE A 134 -5.50 -21.65 2.00
CA ILE A 134 -4.86 -21.66 3.32
C ILE A 134 -4.85 -20.26 3.92
N SER A 135 -4.47 -19.24 3.14
CA SER A 135 -4.40 -17.86 3.64
C SER A 135 -5.76 -17.38 4.15
N LYS A 136 -6.85 -17.75 3.49
CA LYS A 136 -8.21 -17.39 3.90
C LYS A 136 -8.59 -17.93 5.29
N LYS A 137 -7.95 -19.02 5.74
CA LYS A 137 -8.18 -19.54 7.10
C LYS A 137 -7.51 -18.70 8.19
N LEU A 138 -6.55 -17.84 7.81
CA LEU A 138 -5.72 -17.09 8.74
C LEU A 138 -6.06 -15.60 8.80
N ILE A 139 -7.01 -15.15 7.96
CA ILE A 139 -7.44 -13.75 7.88
C ILE A 139 -8.77 -13.53 8.60
#